data_0215026eb5ca657ab3507482dcd58d24
#
_entry.id   0215026eb5ca657ab3507482dcd58d24
#
_cell.length_a   1.000
_cell.length_b   1.000
_cell.length_c   1.000
_cell.angle_alpha   90.00
_cell.angle_beta   90.00
_cell.angle_gamma   90.00
#
_symmetry.space_group_name_H-M   'P 1'
#
loop_
_entity.id
_entity.type
_entity.pdbx_description
1 polymer ?
#
loop_
_entity_poly.entity_id
_entity_poly.type
_entity_poly.pdbx_seq_one_letter_code
_entity_poly.pdbx_strand_id
1 'polypeptide(L)'
;MAIRFSDPVNAIKHSDTGDILKLIAQPDMISFAGGLPAEESFPAEEIKKATELVLNGDAGKALQYGPSLGYEPLRESIAKRMNRIVKTQYTKDNILITCGSQQGLDMLCRLFCNKGDTVLVEKPSYLGAITAFNLTQVNFVEIPGDGKGMIISELRKALETHDVRLIYIVTDFQNPTGITWTRERRAEFMEVVDEFEVPVIEDNPYGELRYEGEYLPSLTTFDTKNLVCSLGTFSKTFAPGFRLGWIAANPLFIEKLDLLKQNMDLSTAPFSQRVCETWLQNFDFDAHVQSIIKLYKSRRDAMLKAIDEFFPKEVTHTYPEGGLFIWCTLPEQLKSRDILKQCIERKVAFVPDEAFFTSEGNTNFFRLNYSCNDEATIRDGIQRIADVLKENLK
;
A
#
# COMPACT_ATOMS: atom_id res chain seq x y z
N MET A 1 -25.48 29.94 15.40
CA MET A 1 -25.73 28.51 15.21
C MET A 1 -24.37 27.83 14.91
N ALA A 2 -23.98 26.81 15.67
CA ALA A 2 -22.80 26.03 15.33
C ALA A 2 -23.16 25.06 14.19
N ILE A 3 -22.37 25.05 13.13
CA ILE A 3 -22.52 24.08 12.03
C ILE A 3 -22.25 22.69 12.60
N ARG A 4 -23.16 21.75 12.33
CA ARG A 4 -23.01 20.35 12.74
C ARG A 4 -22.48 19.54 11.57
N PHE A 5 -21.31 18.94 11.73
CA PHE A 5 -20.75 17.98 10.77
C PHE A 5 -21.27 16.56 11.05
N SER A 6 -21.18 15.68 10.04
CA SER A 6 -21.56 14.27 10.18
C SER A 6 -20.60 13.50 11.11
N ASP A 7 -21.09 12.44 11.74
CA ASP A 7 -20.30 11.62 12.65
C ASP A 7 -19.05 11.03 11.99
N PRO A 8 -19.09 10.52 10.73
CA PRO A 8 -17.88 10.04 10.05
C PRO A 8 -16.78 11.11 9.92
N VAL A 9 -17.17 12.37 9.60
CA VAL A 9 -16.22 13.49 9.46
C VAL A 9 -15.64 13.88 10.82
N ASN A 10 -16.47 13.89 11.87
CA ASN A 10 -16.02 14.20 13.24
C ASN A 10 -15.12 13.08 13.82
N ALA A 11 -15.28 11.84 13.35
CA ALA A 11 -14.45 10.70 13.76
C ALA A 11 -13.05 10.71 13.10
N ILE A 12 -12.85 11.49 12.02
CA ILE A 12 -11.53 11.64 11.41
C ILE A 12 -10.63 12.36 12.42
N LYS A 13 -9.75 11.61 13.06
CA LYS A 13 -8.69 12.22 13.85
C LYS A 13 -7.78 12.99 12.87
N HIS A 14 -7.43 14.23 13.19
CA HIS A 14 -6.32 14.89 12.50
C HIS A 14 -5.13 13.95 12.55
N SER A 15 -4.74 13.40 11.39
CA SER A 15 -3.60 12.54 11.37
C SER A 15 -2.38 13.42 11.57
N ASP A 16 -1.60 13.14 12.62
CA ASP A 16 -0.26 13.71 12.80
C ASP A 16 0.61 13.52 11.53
N THR A 17 0.23 12.55 10.69
CA THR A 17 0.79 12.31 9.35
C THR A 17 0.67 13.55 8.45
N GLY A 18 -0.42 14.32 8.53
CA GLY A 18 -0.58 15.58 7.78
C GLY A 18 0.39 16.65 8.24
N ASP A 19 0.68 16.71 9.53
CA ASP A 19 1.65 17.67 10.08
C ASP A 19 3.09 17.21 9.85
N ILE A 20 3.36 15.92 9.91
CA ILE A 20 4.64 15.32 9.48
C ILE A 20 4.88 15.60 7.99
N LEU A 21 3.88 15.44 7.12
CA LEU A 21 4.01 15.74 5.70
C LEU A 21 4.29 17.23 5.42
N LYS A 22 3.74 18.16 6.21
CA LYS A 22 4.08 19.59 6.13
C LYS A 22 5.51 19.87 6.58
N LEU A 23 6.01 19.16 7.61
CA LEU A 23 7.40 19.28 8.06
C LEU A 23 8.38 18.74 7.02
N ILE A 24 8.02 17.67 6.32
CA ILE A 24 8.80 17.05 5.24
C ILE A 24 8.95 17.98 4.03
N ALA A 25 8.00 18.86 3.78
CA ALA A 25 8.04 19.83 2.69
C ALA A 25 8.99 21.03 2.97
N GLN A 26 9.69 21.06 4.12
CA GLN A 26 10.67 22.11 4.39
C GLN A 26 11.92 21.93 3.50
N PRO A 27 12.48 23.02 2.97
CA PRO A 27 13.77 22.98 2.31
C PRO A 27 14.85 22.34 3.22
N ASP A 28 15.76 21.57 2.63
CA ASP A 28 16.89 20.91 3.31
C ASP A 28 16.52 19.75 4.26
N MET A 29 15.27 19.26 4.24
CA MET A 29 14.87 18.10 5.02
C MET A 29 15.14 16.80 4.25
N ILE A 30 15.97 15.92 4.80
CA ILE A 30 16.10 14.54 4.31
C ILE A 30 14.90 13.75 4.81
N SER A 31 14.00 13.37 3.91
CA SER A 31 12.77 12.69 4.29
C SER A 31 12.82 11.20 3.96
N PHE A 32 12.70 10.36 4.98
CA PHE A 32 12.41 8.92 4.88
C PHE A 32 10.95 8.59 5.24
N ALA A 33 10.09 9.61 5.33
CA ALA A 33 8.73 9.44 5.81
C ALA A 33 7.73 9.15 4.68
N GLY A 34 7.91 9.69 3.47
CA GLY A 34 7.02 9.47 2.35
C GLY A 34 6.98 8.01 1.88
N GLY A 35 5.86 7.58 1.32
CA GLY A 35 5.76 6.31 0.56
C GLY A 35 5.69 6.60 -0.94
N LEU A 36 6.42 7.62 -1.41
CA LEU A 36 6.39 8.10 -2.79
C LEU A 36 7.39 7.34 -3.65
N PRO A 37 7.08 7.05 -4.92
CA PRO A 37 8.06 6.59 -5.88
C PRO A 37 9.03 7.72 -6.25
N ALA A 38 10.21 7.35 -6.71
CA ALA A 38 11.22 8.28 -7.21
C ALA A 38 10.75 8.97 -8.49
N GLU A 39 10.91 10.30 -8.59
CA GLU A 39 10.47 11.06 -9.75
C GLU A 39 11.22 10.65 -11.04
N GLU A 40 12.50 10.31 -10.93
CA GLU A 40 13.31 9.82 -12.04
C GLU A 40 12.87 8.44 -12.57
N SER A 41 12.02 7.72 -11.84
CA SER A 41 11.42 6.47 -12.30
C SER A 41 10.22 6.66 -13.23
N PHE A 42 9.70 7.89 -13.36
CA PHE A 42 8.53 8.12 -14.20
C PHE A 42 8.90 8.13 -15.68
N PRO A 43 8.19 7.38 -16.55
CA PRO A 43 8.47 7.31 -17.97
C PRO A 43 7.89 8.52 -18.74
N ALA A 44 8.31 9.75 -18.37
CA ALA A 44 7.68 11.00 -18.78
C ALA A 44 7.66 11.19 -20.33
N GLU A 45 8.76 10.89 -21.02
CA GLU A 45 8.84 11.01 -22.49
C GLU A 45 7.96 9.98 -23.21
N GLU A 46 7.82 8.79 -22.63
CA GLU A 46 6.94 7.75 -23.16
C GLU A 46 5.47 8.10 -22.91
N ILE A 47 5.15 8.64 -21.73
CA ILE A 47 3.80 9.15 -21.39
C ILE A 47 3.40 10.27 -22.35
N LYS A 48 4.31 11.18 -22.69
CA LYS A 48 4.07 12.23 -23.69
C LYS A 48 3.69 11.63 -25.05
N LYS A 49 4.46 10.66 -25.53
CA LYS A 49 4.16 9.97 -26.80
C LYS A 49 2.82 9.22 -26.76
N ALA A 50 2.52 8.50 -25.66
CA ALA A 50 1.24 7.83 -25.48
C ALA A 50 0.06 8.81 -25.46
N THR A 51 0.25 9.98 -24.85
CA THR A 51 -0.74 11.07 -24.82
C THR A 51 -1.02 11.61 -26.23
N GLU A 52 0.02 11.86 -27.02
CA GLU A 52 -0.10 12.30 -28.41
C GLU A 52 -0.85 11.25 -29.26
N LEU A 53 -0.54 9.96 -29.09
CA LEU A 53 -1.24 8.87 -29.80
C LEU A 53 -2.74 8.84 -29.45
N VAL A 54 -3.09 9.00 -28.17
CA VAL A 54 -4.50 9.03 -27.72
C VAL A 54 -5.25 10.23 -28.32
N LEU A 55 -4.66 11.42 -28.29
CA LEU A 55 -5.32 12.63 -28.77
C LEU A 55 -5.40 12.70 -30.29
N ASN A 56 -4.41 12.17 -31.01
CA ASN A 56 -4.42 12.09 -32.47
C ASN A 56 -5.33 10.96 -33.00
N GLY A 57 -5.58 9.93 -32.19
CA GLY A 57 -6.40 8.78 -32.60
C GLY A 57 -7.90 9.01 -32.37
N ASP A 58 -8.34 9.10 -31.13
CA ASP A 58 -9.77 9.19 -30.76
C ASP A 58 -9.96 10.13 -29.56
N ALA A 59 -9.59 11.40 -29.76
CA ALA A 59 -9.70 12.43 -28.73
C ALA A 59 -11.13 12.55 -28.18
N GLY A 60 -12.14 12.43 -29.06
CA GLY A 60 -13.54 12.54 -28.69
C GLY A 60 -13.93 11.52 -27.61
N LYS A 61 -13.55 10.26 -27.78
CA LYS A 61 -13.81 9.20 -26.78
C LYS A 61 -12.91 9.32 -25.56
N ALA A 62 -11.68 9.81 -25.72
CA ALA A 62 -10.75 9.96 -24.61
C ALA A 62 -11.20 11.07 -23.62
N LEU A 63 -11.86 12.10 -24.14
CA LEU A 63 -12.30 13.27 -23.37
C LEU A 63 -13.79 13.21 -22.93
N GLN A 64 -14.54 12.20 -23.37
CA GLN A 64 -15.93 11.96 -22.99
C GLN A 64 -16.01 11.10 -21.72
N TYR A 65 -17.17 11.04 -21.09
CA TYR A 65 -17.48 10.10 -20.04
C TYR A 65 -17.23 8.66 -20.48
N GLY A 66 -16.78 7.81 -19.56
CA GLY A 66 -16.51 6.40 -19.80
C GLY A 66 -17.39 5.47 -18.95
N PRO A 67 -17.29 4.16 -19.17
CA PRO A 67 -18.00 3.18 -18.36
C PRO A 67 -17.49 3.18 -16.91
N SER A 68 -18.39 2.92 -15.97
CA SER A 68 -18.10 2.87 -14.53
C SER A 68 -17.08 1.79 -14.18
N LEU A 69 -17.17 0.61 -14.80
CA LEU A 69 -16.17 -0.47 -14.64
C LEU A 69 -14.77 -0.07 -15.10
N GLY A 70 -14.67 0.94 -15.97
CA GLY A 70 -13.42 1.38 -16.58
C GLY A 70 -13.23 0.91 -18.02
N TYR A 71 -12.16 1.43 -18.66
CA TYR A 71 -11.80 1.18 -20.05
C TYR A 71 -11.46 -0.30 -20.28
N GLU A 72 -12.27 -0.98 -21.10
CA GLU A 72 -12.20 -2.43 -21.29
C GLU A 72 -10.80 -2.94 -21.69
N PRO A 73 -10.06 -2.33 -22.66
CA PRO A 73 -8.72 -2.79 -22.96
C PRO A 73 -7.75 -2.74 -21.78
N LEU A 74 -7.83 -1.70 -20.94
CA LEU A 74 -6.98 -1.59 -19.75
C LEU A 74 -7.34 -2.69 -18.72
N ARG A 75 -8.63 -2.97 -18.52
CA ARG A 75 -9.10 -4.08 -17.65
C ARG A 75 -8.56 -5.43 -18.13
N GLU A 76 -8.55 -5.65 -19.45
CA GLU A 76 -8.00 -6.86 -20.06
C GLU A 76 -6.47 -6.96 -19.86
N SER A 77 -5.74 -5.86 -20.05
CA SER A 77 -4.28 -5.80 -19.84
C SER A 77 -3.93 -6.09 -18.38
N ILE A 78 -4.68 -5.52 -17.42
CA ILE A 78 -4.50 -5.80 -15.99
C ILE A 78 -4.73 -7.28 -15.69
N ALA A 79 -5.85 -7.88 -16.14
CA ALA A 79 -6.15 -9.28 -15.92
C ALA A 79 -5.05 -10.20 -16.47
N LYS A 80 -4.59 -9.97 -17.71
CA LYS A 80 -3.48 -10.72 -18.31
C LYS A 80 -2.20 -10.61 -17.49
N ARG A 81 -1.88 -9.40 -17.00
CA ARG A 81 -0.70 -9.20 -16.16
C ARG A 81 -0.79 -9.92 -14.83
N MET A 82 -1.90 -9.82 -14.11
CA MET A 82 -2.12 -10.54 -12.85
C MET A 82 -2.00 -12.05 -13.05
N ASN A 83 -2.62 -12.60 -14.10
CA ASN A 83 -2.53 -14.03 -14.43
C ASN A 83 -1.08 -14.48 -14.64
N ARG A 84 -0.27 -13.64 -15.29
CA ARG A 84 1.14 -13.95 -15.55
C ARG A 84 2.02 -13.84 -14.29
N ILE A 85 1.89 -12.76 -13.52
CA ILE A 85 2.79 -12.45 -12.41
C ILE A 85 2.40 -13.19 -11.15
N VAL A 86 1.15 -13.08 -10.70
CA VAL A 86 0.67 -13.61 -9.40
C VAL A 86 -0.25 -14.82 -9.53
N LYS A 87 -0.31 -15.40 -10.73
CA LYS A 87 -0.94 -16.71 -11.05
C LYS A 87 -2.46 -16.75 -10.84
N THR A 88 -3.16 -15.63 -10.98
CA THR A 88 -4.62 -15.56 -10.97
C THR A 88 -5.22 -16.18 -12.26
N GLN A 89 -6.55 -16.28 -12.34
CA GLN A 89 -7.29 -16.74 -13.52
C GLN A 89 -8.40 -15.73 -13.87
N TYR A 90 -8.05 -14.45 -13.84
CA TYR A 90 -9.01 -13.38 -14.09
C TYR A 90 -9.17 -13.06 -15.57
N THR A 91 -10.36 -12.57 -15.89
CA THR A 91 -10.70 -11.90 -17.14
C THR A 91 -10.99 -10.43 -16.88
N LYS A 92 -11.25 -9.65 -17.93
CA LYS A 92 -11.72 -8.26 -17.77
C LYS A 92 -12.95 -8.12 -16.86
N ASP A 93 -13.79 -9.14 -16.80
CA ASP A 93 -15.06 -9.11 -16.03
C ASP A 93 -14.82 -9.25 -14.53
N ASN A 94 -13.63 -9.60 -14.13
CA ASN A 94 -13.16 -9.57 -12.74
C ASN A 94 -12.57 -8.23 -12.30
N ILE A 95 -12.38 -7.27 -13.21
CA ILE A 95 -11.63 -6.03 -12.96
C ILE A 95 -12.54 -4.81 -12.96
N LEU A 96 -12.41 -3.98 -11.93
CA LEU A 96 -13.02 -2.64 -11.85
C LEU A 96 -11.91 -1.61 -11.61
N ILE A 97 -11.83 -0.58 -12.47
CA ILE A 97 -10.83 0.50 -12.35
C ILE A 97 -11.28 1.52 -11.30
N THR A 98 -10.36 1.91 -10.43
CA THR A 98 -10.58 2.87 -9.35
C THR A 98 -9.67 4.09 -9.47
N CYS A 99 -10.03 5.19 -8.79
CA CYS A 99 -9.19 6.38 -8.64
C CYS A 99 -8.07 6.11 -7.61
N GLY A 100 -7.10 5.26 -8.00
CA GLY A 100 -6.09 4.68 -7.12
C GLY A 100 -6.67 3.64 -6.17
N SER A 101 -5.79 2.87 -5.52
CA SER A 101 -6.20 1.85 -4.53
C SER A 101 -6.93 2.43 -3.31
N GLN A 102 -6.70 3.69 -2.97
CA GLN A 102 -7.39 4.34 -1.85
C GLN A 102 -8.91 4.36 -2.03
N GLN A 103 -9.42 4.63 -3.25
CA GLN A 103 -10.85 4.50 -3.54
C GLN A 103 -11.30 3.05 -3.43
N GLY A 104 -10.47 2.10 -3.89
CA GLY A 104 -10.78 0.68 -3.79
C GLY A 104 -10.92 0.21 -2.35
N LEU A 105 -10.08 0.70 -1.43
CA LEU A 105 -10.20 0.41 0.01
C LEU A 105 -11.54 0.92 0.57
N ASP A 106 -11.92 2.17 0.31
CA ASP A 106 -13.20 2.73 0.76
C ASP A 106 -14.40 1.96 0.19
N MET A 107 -14.35 1.64 -1.11
CA MET A 107 -15.41 0.88 -1.78
C MET A 107 -15.58 -0.53 -1.21
N LEU A 108 -14.49 -1.24 -0.97
CA LEU A 108 -14.54 -2.61 -0.42
C LEU A 108 -15.02 -2.62 1.03
N CYS A 109 -14.59 -1.65 1.84
CA CYS A 109 -15.12 -1.51 3.19
C CYS A 109 -16.64 -1.26 3.18
N ARG A 110 -17.13 -0.35 2.32
CA ARG A 110 -18.58 -0.09 2.17
C ARG A 110 -19.36 -1.24 1.58
N LEU A 111 -18.73 -2.11 0.80
CA LEU A 111 -19.37 -3.29 0.25
C LEU A 111 -19.72 -4.31 1.34
N PHE A 112 -18.85 -4.49 2.32
CA PHE A 112 -18.96 -5.57 3.31
C PHE A 112 -19.34 -5.11 4.71
N CYS A 113 -19.11 -3.83 5.06
CA CYS A 113 -19.22 -3.34 6.42
C CYS A 113 -20.25 -2.23 6.60
N ASN A 114 -20.98 -2.30 7.71
CA ASN A 114 -21.77 -1.23 8.29
C ASN A 114 -21.01 -0.59 9.46
N LYS A 115 -21.55 0.52 9.97
CA LYS A 115 -21.05 1.13 11.20
C LYS A 115 -21.09 0.13 12.35
N GLY A 116 -19.96 -0.02 13.04
CA GLY A 116 -19.82 -0.91 14.19
C GLY A 116 -19.42 -2.34 13.88
N ASP A 117 -19.39 -2.73 12.59
CA ASP A 117 -18.90 -4.05 12.18
C ASP A 117 -17.40 -4.20 12.45
N THR A 118 -16.94 -5.43 12.64
CA THR A 118 -15.54 -5.72 12.96
C THR A 118 -14.73 -6.02 11.70
N VAL A 119 -13.57 -5.37 11.60
CA VAL A 119 -12.56 -5.61 10.56
C VAL A 119 -11.26 -6.09 11.21
N LEU A 120 -10.74 -7.22 10.76
CA LEU A 120 -9.41 -7.68 11.16
C LEU A 120 -8.34 -7.01 10.30
N VAL A 121 -7.27 -6.56 10.95
CA VAL A 121 -6.11 -5.96 10.29
C VAL A 121 -4.81 -6.55 10.84
N GLU A 122 -3.72 -6.46 10.09
CA GLU A 122 -2.39 -6.81 10.59
C GLU A 122 -1.96 -5.86 11.72
N LYS A 123 -1.05 -6.30 12.57
CA LYS A 123 -0.41 -5.50 13.61
C LYS A 123 1.11 -5.45 13.38
N PRO A 124 1.67 -4.33 12.88
CA PRO A 124 1.03 -3.09 12.41
C PRO A 124 0.33 -3.23 11.05
N SER A 125 -0.45 -2.22 10.64
CA SER A 125 -1.18 -2.19 9.37
C SER A 125 -1.00 -0.88 8.60
N TYR A 126 -1.42 -0.86 7.33
CA TYR A 126 -1.31 0.32 6.48
C TYR A 126 -2.25 1.45 6.92
N LEU A 127 -1.67 2.60 7.25
CA LEU A 127 -2.40 3.77 7.73
C LEU A 127 -3.50 4.26 6.76
N GLY A 128 -3.31 4.09 5.45
CA GLY A 128 -4.29 4.51 4.45
C GLY A 128 -5.55 3.64 4.47
N ALA A 129 -5.43 2.34 4.76
CA ALA A 129 -6.56 1.45 4.95
C ALA A 129 -7.30 1.78 6.25
N ILE A 130 -6.58 1.93 7.37
CA ILE A 130 -7.17 2.34 8.65
C ILE A 130 -7.99 3.64 8.48
N THR A 131 -7.42 4.62 7.77
CA THR A 131 -8.08 5.91 7.54
C THR A 131 -9.33 5.78 6.66
N ALA A 132 -9.27 4.96 5.58
CA ALA A 132 -10.41 4.71 4.71
C ALA A 132 -11.56 4.02 5.47
N PHE A 133 -11.24 3.00 6.26
CA PHE A 133 -12.23 2.21 7.00
C PHE A 133 -12.86 2.99 8.16
N ASN A 134 -12.13 3.92 8.77
CA ASN A 134 -12.68 4.85 9.77
C ASN A 134 -13.86 5.68 9.26
N LEU A 135 -13.96 5.94 7.94
CA LEU A 135 -15.12 6.63 7.36
C LEU A 135 -16.41 5.79 7.47
N THR A 136 -16.30 4.47 7.48
CA THR A 136 -17.43 3.56 7.72
C THR A 136 -17.69 3.35 9.22
N GLN A 137 -16.82 3.86 10.10
CA GLN A 137 -16.92 3.73 11.55
C GLN A 137 -16.94 2.27 12.02
N VAL A 138 -16.09 1.44 11.44
CA VAL A 138 -15.88 0.04 11.83
C VAL A 138 -15.06 -0.06 13.12
N ASN A 139 -15.10 -1.21 13.76
CA ASN A 139 -14.22 -1.59 14.86
C ASN A 139 -13.04 -2.39 14.31
N PHE A 140 -11.84 -2.13 14.79
CA PHE A 140 -10.65 -2.89 14.41
C PHE A 140 -10.27 -3.91 15.46
N VAL A 141 -9.84 -5.09 14.98
CA VAL A 141 -9.12 -6.08 15.78
C VAL A 141 -7.79 -6.35 15.10
N GLU A 142 -6.71 -6.05 15.79
CA GLU A 142 -5.35 -6.24 15.30
C GLU A 142 -4.88 -7.67 15.54
N ILE A 143 -4.38 -8.31 14.48
CA ILE A 143 -3.79 -9.65 14.56
C ILE A 143 -2.27 -9.55 14.46
N PRO A 144 -1.52 -10.04 15.45
CA PRO A 144 -0.07 -9.99 15.41
C PRO A 144 0.49 -10.86 14.28
N GLY A 145 1.62 -10.43 13.74
CA GLY A 145 2.40 -11.15 12.76
C GLY A 145 3.77 -11.56 13.27
N ASP A 146 4.40 -12.45 12.53
CA ASP A 146 5.81 -12.80 12.65
C ASP A 146 6.54 -12.49 11.33
N GLY A 147 7.79 -12.90 11.19
CA GLY A 147 8.55 -12.69 9.95
C GLY A 147 7.99 -13.40 8.71
N LYS A 148 6.89 -14.16 8.83
CA LYS A 148 6.26 -14.94 7.74
C LYS A 148 4.85 -14.46 7.41
N GLY A 149 4.31 -13.52 8.17
CA GLY A 149 2.96 -12.96 8.03
C GLY A 149 2.12 -13.08 9.29
N MET A 150 0.80 -12.92 9.17
CA MET A 150 -0.16 -12.99 10.28
C MET A 150 -0.10 -14.36 11.00
N ILE A 151 -0.12 -14.39 12.32
CA ILE A 151 -0.11 -15.63 13.13
C ILE A 151 -1.48 -16.31 13.04
N ILE A 152 -1.53 -17.50 12.48
CA ILE A 152 -2.79 -18.21 12.17
C ILE A 152 -3.59 -18.58 13.42
N SER A 153 -2.95 -18.95 14.53
CA SER A 153 -3.65 -19.23 15.79
C SER A 153 -4.37 -18.01 16.36
N GLU A 154 -3.77 -16.80 16.21
CA GLU A 154 -4.40 -15.55 16.64
C GLU A 154 -5.53 -15.14 15.69
N LEU A 155 -5.36 -15.36 14.38
CA LEU A 155 -6.44 -15.16 13.41
C LEU A 155 -7.65 -16.03 13.76
N ARG A 156 -7.46 -17.34 13.94
CA ARG A 156 -8.55 -18.28 14.29
C ARG A 156 -9.27 -17.84 15.57
N LYS A 157 -8.52 -17.53 16.61
CA LYS A 157 -9.07 -17.06 17.87
C LYS A 157 -9.92 -15.78 17.69
N ALA A 158 -9.46 -14.84 16.86
CA ALA A 158 -10.22 -13.61 16.59
C ALA A 158 -11.53 -13.92 15.85
N LEU A 159 -11.51 -14.82 14.87
CA LEU A 159 -12.70 -15.25 14.11
C LEU A 159 -13.71 -16.03 14.97
N GLU A 160 -13.24 -16.80 15.96
CA GLU A 160 -14.10 -17.50 16.92
C GLU A 160 -14.75 -16.57 17.94
N THR A 161 -14.14 -15.42 18.24
CA THR A 161 -14.57 -14.53 19.33
C THR A 161 -15.25 -13.25 18.86
N HIS A 162 -15.20 -12.92 17.57
CA HIS A 162 -15.79 -11.71 17.01
C HIS A 162 -16.64 -12.02 15.77
N ASP A 163 -17.72 -11.26 15.56
CA ASP A 163 -18.47 -11.26 14.31
C ASP A 163 -17.70 -10.41 13.27
N VAL A 164 -16.78 -11.05 12.55
CA VAL A 164 -15.87 -10.40 11.60
C VAL A 164 -16.55 -10.28 10.24
N ARG A 165 -16.53 -9.09 9.67
CA ARG A 165 -17.10 -8.81 8.35
C ARG A 165 -16.08 -8.69 7.23
N LEU A 166 -14.83 -8.40 7.55
CA LEU A 166 -13.78 -8.15 6.58
C LEU A 166 -12.41 -8.38 7.20
N ILE A 167 -11.47 -8.90 6.40
CA ILE A 167 -10.06 -8.98 6.74
C ILE A 167 -9.28 -8.16 5.74
N TYR A 168 -8.35 -7.30 6.20
CA TYR A 168 -7.46 -6.51 5.36
C TYR A 168 -6.00 -6.89 5.61
N ILE A 169 -5.27 -7.20 4.55
CA ILE A 169 -3.86 -7.61 4.62
C ILE A 169 -3.04 -7.11 3.41
N VAL A 170 -1.72 -7.04 3.61
CA VAL A 170 -0.72 -6.78 2.58
C VAL A 170 0.29 -7.93 2.56
N THR A 171 0.19 -8.81 1.59
CA THR A 171 0.97 -10.06 1.55
C THR A 171 2.38 -9.90 1.01
N ASP A 172 2.67 -8.84 0.24
CA ASP A 172 3.98 -8.59 -0.36
C ASP A 172 4.54 -7.24 0.08
N PHE A 173 5.72 -7.25 0.72
CA PHE A 173 6.46 -6.05 1.13
C PHE A 173 5.60 -5.07 1.92
N GLN A 174 4.90 -5.59 2.91
CA GLN A 174 3.88 -4.91 3.71
C GLN A 174 4.32 -3.52 4.17
N ASN A 175 3.44 -2.56 4.06
CA ASN A 175 3.60 -1.24 4.67
C ASN A 175 2.96 -1.24 6.07
N PRO A 176 3.77 -1.10 7.17
CA PRO A 176 5.11 -0.50 7.20
C PRO A 176 6.30 -1.48 7.26
N THR A 177 6.09 -2.78 7.46
CA THR A 177 7.13 -3.72 7.91
C THR A 177 8.12 -4.17 6.83
N GLY A 178 7.77 -4.07 5.55
CA GLY A 178 8.55 -4.64 4.44
C GLY A 178 8.52 -6.18 4.38
N ILE A 179 7.77 -6.84 5.27
CA ILE A 179 7.66 -8.29 5.33
C ILE A 179 6.83 -8.83 4.14
N THR A 180 7.25 -9.98 3.62
CA THR A 180 6.48 -10.76 2.64
C THR A 180 6.00 -12.05 3.28
N TRP A 181 4.71 -12.35 3.12
CA TRP A 181 4.13 -13.60 3.59
C TRP A 181 4.66 -14.78 2.78
N THR A 182 5.08 -15.85 3.47
CA THR A 182 5.50 -17.06 2.78
C THR A 182 4.33 -17.73 2.06
N ARG A 183 4.64 -18.57 1.07
CA ARG A 183 3.62 -19.34 0.35
C ARG A 183 2.80 -20.23 1.28
N GLU A 184 3.44 -20.86 2.23
CA GLU A 184 2.83 -21.75 3.23
C GLU A 184 1.86 -20.95 4.10
N ARG A 185 2.27 -19.74 4.58
CA ARG A 185 1.41 -18.89 5.39
C ARG A 185 0.18 -18.40 4.63
N ARG A 186 0.31 -18.14 3.32
CA ARG A 186 -0.84 -17.79 2.45
C ARG A 186 -1.83 -18.94 2.36
N ALA A 187 -1.36 -20.17 2.22
CA ALA A 187 -2.22 -21.36 2.18
C ALA A 187 -2.91 -21.60 3.53
N GLU A 188 -2.16 -21.62 4.64
CA GLU A 188 -2.71 -21.76 6.01
C GLU A 188 -3.75 -20.68 6.33
N PHE A 189 -3.51 -19.44 5.90
CA PHE A 189 -4.44 -18.34 6.07
C PHE A 189 -5.76 -18.59 5.33
N MET A 190 -5.68 -19.00 4.07
CA MET A 190 -6.87 -19.24 3.26
C MET A 190 -7.67 -20.47 3.72
N GLU A 191 -7.03 -21.51 4.29
CA GLU A 191 -7.74 -22.62 4.93
C GLU A 191 -8.66 -22.13 6.07
N VAL A 192 -8.18 -21.20 6.90
CA VAL A 192 -8.97 -20.60 7.97
C VAL A 192 -10.05 -19.65 7.41
N VAL A 193 -9.70 -18.82 6.44
CA VAL A 193 -10.66 -17.91 5.80
C VAL A 193 -11.81 -18.67 5.14
N ASP A 194 -11.52 -19.74 4.43
CA ASP A 194 -12.54 -20.58 3.78
C ASP A 194 -13.46 -21.26 4.81
N GLU A 195 -12.96 -21.64 5.98
CA GLU A 195 -13.75 -22.21 7.06
C GLU A 195 -14.77 -21.22 7.63
N PHE A 196 -14.36 -19.96 7.86
CA PHE A 196 -15.19 -18.92 8.44
C PHE A 196 -15.96 -18.07 7.41
N GLU A 197 -15.69 -18.24 6.12
CA GLU A 197 -16.34 -17.54 4.99
C GLU A 197 -16.30 -16.01 5.08
N VAL A 198 -15.19 -15.43 5.54
CA VAL A 198 -15.02 -13.98 5.69
C VAL A 198 -14.33 -13.41 4.47
N PRO A 199 -14.86 -12.34 3.82
CA PRO A 199 -14.20 -11.65 2.72
C PRO A 199 -12.83 -11.09 3.12
N VAL A 200 -11.88 -11.11 2.16
CA VAL A 200 -10.50 -10.62 2.35
C VAL A 200 -10.16 -9.57 1.32
N ILE A 201 -9.56 -8.47 1.74
CA ILE A 201 -8.85 -7.54 0.87
C ILE A 201 -7.36 -7.92 0.90
N GLU A 202 -6.85 -8.45 -0.22
CA GLU A 202 -5.42 -8.60 -0.48
C GLU A 202 -4.92 -7.35 -1.20
N ASP A 203 -4.34 -6.40 -0.47
CA ASP A 203 -3.77 -5.18 -1.04
C ASP A 203 -2.33 -5.41 -1.50
N ASN A 204 -2.07 -5.26 -2.79
CA ASN A 204 -0.77 -5.57 -3.39
C ASN A 204 -0.21 -4.43 -4.25
N PRO A 205 0.18 -3.29 -3.65
CA PRO A 205 0.75 -2.18 -4.39
C PRO A 205 2.24 -2.35 -4.74
N TYR A 206 2.94 -3.29 -4.11
CA TYR A 206 4.40 -3.44 -4.20
C TYR A 206 4.86 -4.76 -4.79
N GLY A 207 3.99 -5.75 -5.00
CA GLY A 207 4.38 -7.13 -5.31
C GLY A 207 5.26 -7.29 -6.54
N GLU A 208 5.15 -6.38 -7.51
CA GLU A 208 6.03 -6.36 -8.69
C GLU A 208 7.43 -5.76 -8.40
N LEU A 209 7.61 -5.04 -7.30
CA LEU A 209 8.89 -4.45 -6.89
C LEU A 209 9.72 -5.42 -6.04
N ARG A 210 9.89 -6.63 -6.52
CA ARG A 210 10.68 -7.68 -5.87
C ARG A 210 12.13 -7.63 -6.34
N TYR A 211 13.06 -7.53 -5.39
CA TYR A 211 14.50 -7.44 -5.62
C TYR A 211 15.21 -8.78 -5.52
N GLU A 212 14.67 -9.69 -4.72
CA GLU A 212 15.23 -11.01 -4.42
C GLU A 212 14.13 -12.08 -4.40
N GLY A 213 14.48 -13.31 -4.78
CA GLY A 213 13.54 -14.43 -4.83
C GLY A 213 12.58 -14.37 -6.04
N GLU A 214 11.50 -15.14 -5.96
CA GLU A 214 10.50 -15.29 -7.01
C GLU A 214 9.17 -14.62 -6.64
N TYR A 215 8.36 -14.22 -7.63
CA TYR A 215 7.01 -13.75 -7.39
C TYR A 215 6.16 -14.85 -6.74
N LEU A 216 5.48 -14.49 -5.67
CA LEU A 216 4.60 -15.40 -4.96
C LEU A 216 3.16 -15.34 -5.51
N PRO A 217 2.42 -16.45 -5.48
CA PRO A 217 1.04 -16.46 -5.94
C PRO A 217 0.15 -15.61 -5.01
N SER A 218 -0.83 -14.92 -5.60
CA SER A 218 -1.92 -14.26 -4.86
C SER A 218 -2.69 -15.26 -4.01
N LEU A 219 -3.30 -14.79 -2.94
CA LEU A 219 -4.23 -15.56 -2.11
C LEU A 219 -5.35 -16.21 -2.92
N THR A 220 -5.75 -15.58 -4.04
CA THR A 220 -6.77 -16.14 -4.93
C THR A 220 -6.43 -17.51 -5.50
N THR A 221 -5.15 -17.90 -5.50
CA THR A 221 -4.75 -19.26 -5.92
C THR A 221 -5.06 -20.34 -4.89
N PHE A 222 -5.35 -19.93 -3.65
CA PHE A 222 -5.72 -20.79 -2.53
C PHE A 222 -7.21 -20.63 -2.13
N ASP A 223 -7.90 -19.65 -2.69
CA ASP A 223 -9.28 -19.27 -2.39
C ASP A 223 -10.26 -20.24 -3.08
N THR A 224 -10.92 -21.11 -2.32
CA THR A 224 -11.88 -22.06 -2.85
C THR A 224 -13.32 -21.54 -2.87
N LYS A 225 -13.59 -20.41 -2.20
CA LYS A 225 -14.92 -19.82 -2.04
C LYS A 225 -15.10 -18.47 -2.72
N ASN A 226 -14.08 -17.98 -3.43
CA ASN A 226 -14.07 -16.69 -4.12
C ASN A 226 -14.31 -15.50 -3.18
N LEU A 227 -13.65 -15.50 -2.03
CA LEU A 227 -13.76 -14.49 -0.98
C LEU A 227 -12.72 -13.37 -1.11
N VAL A 228 -11.64 -13.59 -1.88
CA VAL A 228 -10.54 -12.63 -2.00
C VAL A 228 -10.86 -11.54 -3.01
N CYS A 229 -10.74 -10.29 -2.56
CA CYS A 229 -10.70 -9.09 -3.38
C CYS A 229 -9.24 -8.59 -3.45
N SER A 230 -8.57 -8.79 -4.59
CA SER A 230 -7.23 -8.27 -4.80
C SER A 230 -7.31 -6.80 -5.21
N LEU A 231 -6.49 -5.96 -4.56
CA LEU A 231 -6.39 -4.52 -4.83
C LEU A 231 -5.01 -4.21 -5.40
N GLY A 232 -4.96 -3.50 -6.51
CA GLY A 232 -3.72 -3.13 -7.16
C GLY A 232 -3.68 -1.67 -7.60
N THR A 233 -2.49 -1.21 -8.01
CA THR A 233 -2.29 0.18 -8.43
C THR A 233 -1.13 0.33 -9.40
N PHE A 234 -1.24 1.27 -10.32
CA PHE A 234 -0.13 1.74 -11.16
C PHE A 234 0.76 2.80 -10.49
N SER A 235 0.43 3.21 -9.26
CA SER A 235 1.15 4.29 -8.57
C SER A 235 2.62 3.97 -8.28
N LYS A 236 3.02 2.70 -8.21
CA LYS A 236 4.39 2.31 -7.85
C LYS A 236 5.20 1.79 -9.02
N THR A 237 4.55 1.44 -10.12
CA THR A 237 5.17 0.85 -11.31
C THR A 237 4.99 1.68 -12.58
N PHE A 238 4.21 2.78 -12.52
CA PHE A 238 4.01 3.70 -13.66
C PHE A 238 4.09 5.15 -13.17
N ALA A 239 2.97 5.75 -12.73
CA ALA A 239 2.97 7.12 -12.23
C ALA A 239 1.79 7.36 -11.27
N PRO A 240 2.02 7.81 -10.03
CA PRO A 240 0.96 8.01 -9.03
C PRO A 240 -0.02 9.14 -9.42
N GLY A 241 0.43 10.12 -10.21
CA GLY A 241 -0.38 11.25 -10.66
C GLY A 241 -1.53 10.84 -11.59
N PHE A 242 -1.47 9.70 -12.24
CA PHE A 242 -2.56 9.15 -13.06
C PHE A 242 -3.77 8.72 -12.25
N ARG A 243 -3.60 8.48 -10.95
CA ARG A 243 -4.66 8.02 -10.05
C ARG A 243 -5.36 6.77 -10.57
N LEU A 244 -4.61 5.78 -11.03
CA LEU A 244 -5.13 4.50 -11.51
C LEU A 244 -4.83 3.36 -10.51
N GLY A 245 -5.88 2.70 -10.10
CA GLY A 245 -5.87 1.45 -9.35
C GLY A 245 -6.97 0.53 -9.86
N TRP A 246 -7.07 -0.65 -9.31
CA TRP A 246 -8.12 -1.60 -9.65
C TRP A 246 -8.48 -2.50 -8.49
N ILE A 247 -9.72 -2.98 -8.49
CA ILE A 247 -10.18 -4.11 -7.70
C ILE A 247 -10.33 -5.30 -8.65
N ALA A 248 -9.79 -6.44 -8.26
CA ALA A 248 -9.97 -7.71 -8.96
C ALA A 248 -10.65 -8.71 -8.02
N ALA A 249 -11.86 -9.16 -8.38
CA ALA A 249 -12.68 -10.01 -7.52
C ALA A 249 -13.62 -10.89 -8.35
N ASN A 250 -14.40 -11.73 -7.68
CA ASN A 250 -15.44 -12.49 -8.37
C ASN A 250 -16.50 -11.56 -9.01
N PRO A 251 -17.18 -11.99 -10.09
CA PRO A 251 -18.12 -11.13 -10.83
C PRO A 251 -19.28 -10.60 -9.99
N LEU A 252 -19.74 -11.33 -8.96
CA LEU A 252 -20.81 -10.86 -8.07
C LEU A 252 -20.38 -9.62 -7.27
N PHE A 253 -19.14 -9.62 -6.74
CA PHE A 253 -18.61 -8.46 -6.02
C PHE A 253 -18.39 -7.29 -6.98
N ILE A 254 -17.87 -7.56 -8.19
CA ILE A 254 -17.68 -6.52 -9.22
C ILE A 254 -19.01 -5.87 -9.60
N GLU A 255 -20.10 -6.64 -9.77
CA GLU A 255 -21.43 -6.08 -10.04
C GLU A 255 -21.87 -5.09 -8.96
N LYS A 256 -21.72 -5.45 -7.68
CA LYS A 256 -22.11 -4.57 -6.56
C LYS A 256 -21.19 -3.35 -6.43
N LEU A 257 -19.89 -3.54 -6.67
CA LEU A 257 -18.92 -2.44 -6.70
C LEU A 257 -19.19 -1.47 -7.86
N ASP A 258 -19.61 -1.96 -9.01
CA ASP A 258 -19.99 -1.12 -10.15
C ASP A 258 -21.18 -0.19 -9.81
N LEU A 259 -22.22 -0.74 -9.18
CA LEU A 259 -23.36 0.04 -8.68
C LEU A 259 -22.90 1.10 -7.65
N LEU A 260 -22.02 0.73 -6.74
CA LEU A 260 -21.47 1.66 -5.75
C LEU A 260 -20.68 2.79 -6.43
N LYS A 261 -19.81 2.43 -7.39
CA LYS A 261 -18.98 3.39 -8.12
C LYS A 261 -19.81 4.39 -8.93
N GLN A 262 -20.88 3.93 -9.61
CA GLN A 262 -21.80 4.81 -10.33
C GLN A 262 -22.39 5.91 -9.44
N ASN A 263 -22.59 5.61 -8.15
CA ASN A 263 -23.12 6.58 -7.18
C ASN A 263 -22.03 7.41 -6.46
N MET A 264 -20.77 7.01 -6.56
CA MET A 264 -19.64 7.73 -5.92
C MET A 264 -19.03 8.80 -6.85
N ASP A 265 -18.63 8.39 -8.06
CA ASP A 265 -17.88 9.23 -8.99
C ASP A 265 -18.20 8.99 -10.47
N LEU A 266 -19.22 8.19 -10.79
CA LEU A 266 -19.61 7.75 -12.12
C LEU A 266 -18.56 6.86 -12.80
N SER A 267 -17.34 7.32 -12.96
CA SER A 267 -16.23 6.57 -13.57
C SER A 267 -14.87 7.21 -13.23
N THR A 268 -13.83 6.40 -13.24
CA THR A 268 -12.44 6.89 -13.20
C THR A 268 -12.12 7.58 -14.53
N ALA A 269 -11.30 8.66 -14.49
CA ALA A 269 -10.97 9.50 -15.65
C ALA A 269 -10.59 8.68 -16.90
N PRO A 270 -11.40 8.72 -17.99
CA PRO A 270 -11.15 7.91 -19.18
C PRO A 270 -9.85 8.25 -19.89
N PHE A 271 -9.46 9.52 -19.86
CA PHE A 271 -8.20 9.97 -20.47
C PHE A 271 -6.98 9.28 -19.84
N SER A 272 -6.88 9.28 -18.52
CA SER A 272 -5.79 8.61 -17.81
C SER A 272 -5.73 7.11 -18.13
N GLN A 273 -6.88 6.44 -18.20
CA GLN A 273 -6.97 5.03 -18.52
C GLN A 273 -6.48 4.73 -19.95
N ARG A 274 -6.88 5.55 -20.92
CA ARG A 274 -6.46 5.38 -22.32
C ARG A 274 -4.98 5.66 -22.52
N VAL A 275 -4.43 6.69 -21.88
CA VAL A 275 -3.00 6.97 -21.94
C VAL A 275 -2.20 5.84 -21.32
N CYS A 276 -2.61 5.31 -20.16
CA CYS A 276 -1.97 4.17 -19.53
C CYS A 276 -2.01 2.93 -20.41
N GLU A 277 -3.18 2.58 -20.97
CA GLU A 277 -3.32 1.43 -21.86
C GLU A 277 -2.49 1.60 -23.13
N THR A 278 -2.51 2.78 -23.76
CA THR A 278 -1.69 3.07 -24.93
C THR A 278 -0.21 2.93 -24.62
N TRP A 279 0.22 3.35 -23.42
CA TRP A 279 1.59 3.16 -22.97
C TRP A 279 1.91 1.66 -22.80
N LEU A 280 1.05 0.88 -22.15
CA LEU A 280 1.23 -0.57 -21.98
C LEU A 280 1.34 -1.34 -23.30
N GLN A 281 0.67 -0.86 -24.35
CA GLN A 281 0.68 -1.50 -25.67
C GLN A 281 1.90 -1.12 -26.54
N ASN A 282 2.51 0.04 -26.30
CA ASN A 282 3.55 0.59 -27.18
C ASN A 282 4.95 0.56 -26.55
N PHE A 283 5.07 0.33 -25.25
CA PHE A 283 6.34 0.32 -24.54
C PHE A 283 6.51 -0.96 -23.72
N ASP A 284 7.76 -1.28 -23.38
CA ASP A 284 8.09 -2.48 -22.62
C ASP A 284 7.93 -2.24 -21.13
N PHE A 285 6.74 -2.59 -20.60
CA PHE A 285 6.43 -2.45 -19.17
C PHE A 285 7.34 -3.31 -18.29
N ASP A 286 7.74 -4.50 -18.72
CA ASP A 286 8.61 -5.37 -17.93
C ASP A 286 10.01 -4.78 -17.81
N ALA A 287 10.58 -4.26 -18.90
CA ALA A 287 11.85 -3.55 -18.87
C ALA A 287 11.79 -2.29 -17.97
N HIS A 288 10.68 -1.56 -18.03
CA HIS A 288 10.45 -0.42 -17.15
C HIS A 288 10.43 -0.82 -15.67
N VAL A 289 9.66 -1.85 -15.29
CA VAL A 289 9.62 -2.38 -13.91
C VAL A 289 11.01 -2.85 -13.46
N GLN A 290 11.78 -3.52 -14.36
CA GLN A 290 13.16 -3.94 -14.04
C GLN A 290 14.09 -2.74 -13.78
N SER A 291 13.90 -1.61 -14.46
CA SER A 291 14.66 -0.39 -14.19
C SER A 291 14.36 0.18 -12.80
N ILE A 292 13.09 0.18 -12.40
CA ILE A 292 12.65 0.60 -11.05
C ILE A 292 13.21 -0.35 -9.98
N ILE A 293 13.14 -1.66 -10.21
CA ILE A 293 13.69 -2.67 -9.31
C ILE A 293 15.18 -2.44 -9.08
N LYS A 294 15.96 -2.20 -10.14
CA LYS A 294 17.39 -1.92 -10.05
C LYS A 294 17.68 -0.66 -9.22
N LEU A 295 16.93 0.41 -9.46
CA LEU A 295 17.05 1.67 -8.73
C LEU A 295 16.77 1.48 -7.24
N TYR A 296 15.64 0.89 -6.88
CA TYR A 296 15.24 0.75 -5.48
C TYR A 296 16.05 -0.30 -4.73
N LYS A 297 16.52 -1.35 -5.42
CA LYS A 297 17.44 -2.32 -4.83
C LYS A 297 18.74 -1.64 -4.37
N SER A 298 19.34 -0.80 -5.23
CA SER A 298 20.55 -0.04 -4.88
C SER A 298 20.34 0.83 -3.64
N ARG A 299 19.22 1.53 -3.57
CA ARG A 299 18.86 2.40 -2.44
C ARG A 299 18.56 1.63 -1.17
N ARG A 300 17.84 0.51 -1.25
CA ARG A 300 17.63 -0.40 -0.12
C ARG A 300 18.97 -0.89 0.44
N ASP A 301 19.85 -1.37 -0.43
CA ASP A 301 21.14 -1.93 -0.04
C ASP A 301 22.03 -0.83 0.61
N ALA A 302 21.98 0.41 0.11
CA ALA A 302 22.65 1.54 0.71
C ALA A 302 22.11 1.88 2.11
N MET A 303 20.77 1.85 2.28
CA MET A 303 20.13 2.13 3.57
C MET A 303 20.44 1.06 4.59
N LEU A 304 20.32 -0.23 4.24
CA LEU A 304 20.68 -1.34 5.12
C LEU A 304 22.15 -1.28 5.55
N LYS A 305 23.06 -1.05 4.60
CA LYS A 305 24.48 -0.90 4.91
C LYS A 305 24.75 0.28 5.86
N ALA A 306 24.06 1.41 5.68
CA ALA A 306 24.20 2.57 6.56
C ALA A 306 23.64 2.29 7.96
N ILE A 307 22.52 1.56 8.06
CA ILE A 307 21.95 1.12 9.34
C ILE A 307 22.94 0.21 10.06
N ASP A 308 23.47 -0.81 9.40
CA ASP A 308 24.44 -1.75 9.98
C ASP A 308 25.73 -1.04 10.47
N GLU A 309 26.16 0.01 9.76
CA GLU A 309 27.36 0.77 10.10
C GLU A 309 27.15 1.74 11.25
N PHE A 310 26.00 2.43 11.30
CA PHE A 310 25.80 3.59 12.17
C PHE A 310 24.87 3.34 13.36
N PHE A 311 23.82 2.50 13.21
CA PHE A 311 22.84 2.34 14.29
C PHE A 311 23.43 1.60 15.49
N PRO A 312 22.97 1.93 16.71
CA PRO A 312 23.26 1.12 17.90
C PRO A 312 22.72 -0.31 17.73
N LYS A 313 23.39 -1.30 18.30
CA LYS A 313 23.02 -2.73 18.20
C LYS A 313 21.69 -3.06 18.85
N GLU A 314 21.23 -2.22 19.75
CA GLU A 314 19.96 -2.30 20.45
C GLU A 314 18.77 -1.98 19.54
N VAL A 315 18.99 -1.32 18.40
CA VAL A 315 17.96 -1.03 17.40
C VAL A 315 17.98 -2.14 16.35
N THR A 316 16.87 -2.83 16.22
CA THR A 316 16.69 -3.89 15.22
C THR A 316 15.85 -3.41 14.05
N HIS A 317 15.94 -4.10 12.92
CA HIS A 317 15.18 -3.74 11.73
C HIS A 317 14.82 -4.96 10.87
N THR A 318 13.82 -4.80 9.99
CA THR A 318 13.47 -5.81 8.99
C THR A 318 14.43 -5.77 7.80
N TYR A 319 14.52 -6.89 7.09
CA TYR A 319 15.23 -7.02 5.81
C TYR A 319 14.21 -7.25 4.68
N PRO A 320 13.78 -6.21 3.94
CA PRO A 320 12.81 -6.35 2.88
C PRO A 320 13.44 -6.91 1.59
N GLU A 321 12.81 -7.95 1.02
CA GLU A 321 13.19 -8.52 -0.28
C GLU A 321 12.67 -7.71 -1.48
N GLY A 322 11.95 -6.60 -1.21
CA GLY A 322 11.33 -5.73 -2.19
C GLY A 322 10.58 -4.56 -1.54
N GLY A 323 9.71 -3.92 -2.29
CA GLY A 323 8.90 -2.80 -1.79
C GLY A 323 9.67 -1.51 -1.58
N LEU A 324 9.31 -0.74 -0.54
CA LEU A 324 9.83 0.61 -0.34
C LEU A 324 10.28 0.91 1.10
N PHE A 325 10.12 -0.03 2.06
CA PHE A 325 10.18 0.29 3.47
C PHE A 325 11.08 -0.64 4.28
N ILE A 326 11.71 -0.07 5.30
CA ILE A 326 12.36 -0.78 6.40
C ILE A 326 11.63 -0.39 7.69
N TRP A 327 11.32 -1.37 8.54
CA TRP A 327 10.72 -1.21 9.85
C TRP A 327 11.77 -1.38 10.93
N CYS A 328 11.94 -0.35 11.76
CA CYS A 328 12.92 -0.34 12.83
C CYS A 328 12.23 -0.46 14.18
N THR A 329 12.86 -1.22 15.10
CA THR A 329 12.42 -1.39 16.48
C THR A 329 13.45 -0.78 17.43
N LEU A 330 13.01 0.18 18.23
CA LEU A 330 13.78 0.81 19.30
C LEU A 330 13.70 -0.04 20.57
N PRO A 331 14.67 0.08 21.50
CA PRO A 331 14.51 -0.40 22.86
C PRO A 331 13.24 0.19 23.52
N GLU A 332 12.56 -0.59 24.37
CA GLU A 332 11.25 -0.25 24.96
C GLU A 332 11.21 1.09 25.71
N GLN A 333 12.37 1.53 26.25
CA GLN A 333 12.46 2.80 26.96
C GLN A 333 12.46 4.03 26.05
N LEU A 334 12.67 3.86 24.73
CA LEU A 334 12.67 4.96 23.76
C LEU A 334 11.32 5.03 23.03
N LYS A 335 10.84 6.26 22.85
CA LYS A 335 9.64 6.54 22.07
C LYS A 335 10.01 7.11 20.69
N SER A 336 9.53 6.50 19.64
CA SER A 336 9.81 6.90 18.26
C SER A 336 9.47 8.36 17.98
N ARG A 337 8.37 8.88 18.57
CA ARG A 337 7.94 10.28 18.45
C ARG A 337 8.95 11.26 19.07
N ASP A 338 9.57 10.93 20.20
CA ASP A 338 10.55 11.81 20.83
C ASP A 338 11.87 11.78 20.09
N ILE A 339 12.26 10.64 19.53
CA ILE A 339 13.39 10.53 18.62
C ILE A 339 13.13 11.34 17.34
N LEU A 340 11.92 11.27 16.75
CA LEU A 340 11.57 12.04 15.57
C LEU A 340 11.72 13.55 15.78
N LYS A 341 11.28 14.09 16.93
CA LYS A 341 11.42 15.53 17.24
C LYS A 341 12.89 15.98 17.19
N GLN A 342 13.80 15.21 17.77
CA GLN A 342 15.25 15.48 17.75
C GLN A 342 15.84 15.31 16.34
N CYS A 343 15.34 14.34 15.57
CA CYS A 343 15.73 14.13 14.18
C CYS A 343 15.34 15.33 13.28
N ILE A 344 14.15 15.91 13.49
CA ILE A 344 13.70 17.10 12.75
C ILE A 344 14.64 18.30 12.97
N GLU A 345 15.15 18.50 14.19
CA GLU A 345 16.15 19.52 14.49
C GLU A 345 17.44 19.30 13.69
N ARG A 346 17.76 18.05 13.36
CA ARG A 346 18.91 17.64 12.51
C ARG A 346 18.55 17.50 11.03
N LYS A 347 17.38 18.01 10.60
CA LYS A 347 16.94 18.00 9.21
C LYS A 347 16.81 16.58 8.61
N VAL A 348 16.34 15.62 9.40
CA VAL A 348 15.97 14.28 8.93
C VAL A 348 14.65 13.85 9.55
N ALA A 349 13.80 13.16 8.77
CA ALA A 349 12.47 12.71 9.21
C ALA A 349 12.14 11.30 8.77
N PHE A 350 11.38 10.59 9.61
CA PHE A 350 10.79 9.25 9.37
C PHE A 350 9.33 9.23 9.84
N VAL A 351 8.61 8.12 9.69
CA VAL A 351 7.24 7.98 10.23
C VAL A 351 7.29 7.17 11.54
N PRO A 352 6.83 7.75 12.66
CA PRO A 352 6.70 7.03 13.93
C PRO A 352 5.54 6.03 13.86
N ASP A 353 5.55 5.06 14.74
CA ASP A 353 4.69 3.90 14.77
C ASP A 353 3.19 4.15 14.96
N GLU A 354 2.81 5.16 15.71
CA GLU A 354 1.43 5.45 16.08
C GLU A 354 0.45 5.48 14.88
N ALA A 355 0.96 5.86 13.69
CA ALA A 355 0.16 5.92 12.46
C ALA A 355 -0.26 4.54 11.92
N PHE A 356 0.40 3.46 12.35
CA PHE A 356 0.25 2.11 11.80
C PHE A 356 -0.48 1.14 12.74
N PHE A 357 -0.96 1.64 13.88
CA PHE A 357 -1.70 0.87 14.86
C PHE A 357 -3.10 1.46 15.07
N THR A 358 -4.06 0.58 15.32
CA THR A 358 -5.42 0.98 15.71
C THR A 358 -5.58 0.98 17.24
N SER A 359 -4.69 0.27 17.95
CA SER A 359 -4.61 0.22 19.41
C SER A 359 -3.52 1.17 19.95
N GLU A 360 -3.69 1.66 21.16
CA GLU A 360 -2.70 2.46 21.88
C GLU A 360 -1.59 1.58 22.50
N GLY A 361 -0.46 2.19 22.86
CA GLY A 361 0.60 1.53 23.64
C GLY A 361 1.82 1.08 22.84
N ASN A 362 1.79 1.12 21.51
CA ASN A 362 2.96 0.87 20.69
C ASN A 362 3.69 2.20 20.49
N THR A 363 4.94 2.32 20.90
CA THR A 363 5.64 3.62 20.91
C THR A 363 7.13 3.54 20.54
N ASN A 364 7.61 2.36 20.21
CA ASN A 364 9.05 2.10 20.02
C ASN A 364 9.41 1.61 18.62
N PHE A 365 8.57 1.90 17.62
CA PHE A 365 8.85 1.53 16.24
C PHE A 365 8.87 2.76 15.32
N PHE A 366 9.50 2.64 14.16
CA PHE A 366 9.42 3.63 13.12
C PHE A 366 9.70 3.05 11.74
N ARG A 367 9.13 3.70 10.71
CA ARG A 367 9.29 3.29 9.32
C ARG A 367 10.25 4.22 8.58
N LEU A 368 11.18 3.62 7.83
CA LEU A 368 12.04 4.30 6.87
C LEU A 368 11.61 3.95 5.44
N ASN A 369 11.58 4.96 4.57
CA ASN A 369 11.39 4.80 3.12
C ASN A 369 12.72 5.06 2.41
N TYR A 370 13.11 4.17 1.49
CA TYR A 370 14.35 4.30 0.74
C TYR A 370 14.16 4.69 -0.73
N SER A 371 12.92 4.86 -1.21
CA SER A 371 12.67 5.06 -2.64
C SER A 371 13.01 6.47 -3.16
N CYS A 372 12.94 7.51 -2.32
CA CYS A 372 12.94 8.90 -2.77
C CYS A 372 14.32 9.58 -2.81
N ASN A 373 15.27 9.10 -2.03
CA ASN A 373 16.59 9.73 -1.88
C ASN A 373 17.69 8.91 -2.57
N ASP A 374 18.73 9.54 -3.06
CA ASP A 374 19.93 8.86 -3.56
C ASP A 374 20.74 8.22 -2.43
N GLU A 375 21.69 7.36 -2.76
CA GLU A 375 22.47 6.59 -1.81
C GLU A 375 23.33 7.46 -0.87
N ALA A 376 23.83 8.60 -1.35
CA ALA A 376 24.62 9.53 -0.54
C ALA A 376 23.74 10.23 0.50
N THR A 377 22.58 10.72 0.09
CA THR A 377 21.56 11.34 0.94
C THR A 377 21.01 10.34 1.95
N ILE A 378 20.78 9.08 1.53
CA ILE A 378 20.37 7.98 2.43
C ILE A 378 21.42 7.79 3.54
N ARG A 379 22.70 7.70 3.17
CA ARG A 379 23.78 7.51 4.13
C ARG A 379 23.86 8.65 5.14
N ASP A 380 23.79 9.90 4.69
CA ASP A 380 23.82 11.10 5.55
C ASP A 380 22.62 11.10 6.51
N GLY A 381 21.40 10.87 5.99
CA GLY A 381 20.19 10.85 6.82
C GLY A 381 20.20 9.74 7.88
N ILE A 382 20.65 8.53 7.53
CA ILE A 382 20.78 7.42 8.49
C ILE A 382 21.83 7.74 9.56
N GLN A 383 22.94 8.38 9.21
CA GLN A 383 23.95 8.82 10.19
C GLN A 383 23.36 9.84 11.17
N ARG A 384 22.58 10.83 10.70
CA ARG A 384 21.91 11.82 11.58
C ARG A 384 20.94 11.16 12.56
N ILE A 385 20.16 10.17 12.10
CA ILE A 385 19.28 9.39 12.98
C ILE A 385 20.12 8.62 14.00
N ALA A 386 21.19 7.96 13.58
CA ALA A 386 22.07 7.19 14.45
C ALA A 386 22.70 8.04 15.56
N ASP A 387 23.08 9.28 15.27
CA ASP A 387 23.63 10.20 16.26
C ASP A 387 22.60 10.53 17.35
N VAL A 388 21.32 10.77 16.95
CA VAL A 388 20.22 10.97 17.91
C VAL A 388 20.00 9.72 18.76
N LEU A 389 19.98 8.53 18.14
CA LEU A 389 19.79 7.27 18.85
C LEU A 389 20.90 7.01 19.89
N LYS A 390 22.16 7.24 19.53
CA LYS A 390 23.31 7.06 20.43
C LYS A 390 23.30 8.03 21.60
N GLU A 391 22.80 9.25 21.43
CA GLU A 391 22.63 10.22 22.51
C GLU A 391 21.56 9.82 23.53
N ASN A 392 20.49 9.18 23.06
CA ASN A 392 19.38 8.74 23.89
C ASN A 392 19.57 7.35 24.54
N LEU A 393 20.64 6.63 24.17
CA LEU A 393 21.00 5.31 24.74
C LEU A 393 22.17 5.39 25.74
N LYS A 394 22.74 6.59 25.96
CA LYS A 394 23.75 6.85 27.00
C LYS A 394 23.08 7.02 28.36
#